data_de685ebcf45ba8710f320e9d7f77351a
#
_entry.id   de685ebcf45ba8710f320e9d7f77351a
#
_cell.length_a   1.000
_cell.length_b   1.000
_cell.length_c   1.000
_cell.angle_alpha   90.00
_cell.angle_beta   90.00
_cell.angle_gamma   90.00
#
_symmetry.space_group_name_H-M   'P 1'
#
loop_
_entity.id
_entity.type
_entity.pdbx_description
1 polymer ?
#
loop_
_entity_poly.entity_id
_entity_poly.type
_entity_poly.pdbx_seq_one_letter_code
_entity_poly.pdbx_strand_id
1 'polypeptide(L)'
;LSPVWSNRSSANTRPTIDGYRASNRVTVRVRDLDALGRVLDAVLTDGANELGGLQFKVSNPAPLMNEARVRAVADARAKAELYADAAKVTLGPLISLNETGARAPQPQLTNMARMSDESVPVAQGETELRASVTLVYQIQSE
;
A
#
# COMPACT_ATOMS: atom_id res chain seq x y z
N LEU A 1 -27.81 13.86 -0.50
CA LEU A 1 -29.00 13.84 0.36
C LEU A 1 -29.63 12.47 0.33
N SER A 2 -29.74 11.81 1.46
CA SER A 2 -30.41 10.51 1.62
C SER A 2 -31.55 10.66 2.61
N PRO A 3 -32.78 10.15 2.28
CA PRO A 3 -33.88 10.20 3.23
C PRO A 3 -33.62 9.27 4.41
N VAL A 4 -33.98 9.71 5.60
CA VAL A 4 -33.99 8.90 6.83
C VAL A 4 -35.41 8.45 7.06
N TRP A 5 -35.63 7.14 7.06
CA TRP A 5 -36.95 6.53 7.24
C TRP A 5 -37.18 6.20 8.71
N SER A 6 -38.41 6.42 9.19
CA SER A 6 -38.78 5.98 10.52
C SER A 6 -38.83 4.45 10.60
N ASN A 7 -38.06 3.89 11.55
CA ASN A 7 -38.05 2.45 11.81
C ASN A 7 -39.02 2.09 12.95
N ARG A 8 -40.30 2.46 12.82
CA ARG A 8 -41.33 2.02 13.77
C ARG A 8 -41.84 0.65 13.35
N SER A 9 -41.34 -0.37 14.02
CA SER A 9 -41.77 -1.77 13.88
C SER A 9 -43.19 -1.98 14.38
N SER A 10 -44.16 -1.51 13.62
CA SER A 10 -45.57 -1.82 13.85
C SER A 10 -46.12 -2.38 12.53
N ALA A 11 -46.67 -3.58 12.55
CA ALA A 11 -46.99 -4.38 11.39
C ALA A 11 -47.97 -3.76 10.38
N ASN A 12 -48.37 -2.51 10.57
CA ASN A 12 -49.33 -1.85 9.69
C ASN A 12 -49.06 -0.35 9.45
N THR A 13 -47.84 0.15 9.73
CA THR A 13 -47.55 1.58 9.53
C THR A 13 -46.61 1.70 8.28
N ARG A 14 -47.05 2.50 7.32
CA ARG A 14 -46.19 2.83 6.14
C ARG A 14 -44.97 3.61 6.63
N PRO A 15 -43.76 3.31 6.09
CA PRO A 15 -42.56 4.07 6.40
C PRO A 15 -42.76 5.54 6.06
N THR A 16 -42.47 6.43 7.00
CA THR A 16 -42.49 7.87 6.79
C THR A 16 -41.07 8.42 6.78
N ILE A 17 -40.82 9.48 6.03
CA ILE A 17 -39.54 10.15 6.02
C ILE A 17 -39.47 11.04 7.28
N ASP A 18 -38.56 10.75 8.20
CA ASP A 18 -38.33 11.53 9.42
C ASP A 18 -37.37 12.70 9.18
N GLY A 19 -36.64 12.69 8.08
CA GLY A 19 -35.69 13.74 7.75
C GLY A 19 -34.78 13.37 6.58
N TYR A 20 -33.81 14.23 6.38
CA TYR A 20 -32.78 14.02 5.35
C TYR A 20 -31.39 14.11 5.96
N ARG A 21 -30.51 13.20 5.54
CA ARG A 21 -29.08 13.28 5.86
C ARG A 21 -28.36 13.86 4.65
N ALA A 22 -27.65 14.97 4.86
CA ALA A 22 -26.72 15.50 3.88
C ALA A 22 -25.31 15.03 4.25
N SER A 23 -24.60 14.50 3.29
CA SER A 23 -23.18 14.21 3.41
C SER A 23 -22.43 14.81 2.24
N ASN A 24 -21.30 15.41 2.52
CA ASN A 24 -20.34 15.87 1.53
C ASN A 24 -18.99 15.24 1.86
N ARG A 25 -18.28 14.76 0.85
CA ARG A 25 -16.97 14.15 1.00
C ARG A 25 -15.95 14.91 0.17
N VAL A 26 -14.89 15.33 0.83
CA VAL A 26 -13.75 15.98 0.19
C VAL A 26 -12.55 15.05 0.30
N THR A 27 -11.87 14.78 -0.81
CA THR A 27 -10.62 14.03 -0.82
C THR A 27 -9.48 15.01 -1.03
N VAL A 28 -8.56 15.06 -0.08
CA VAL A 28 -7.41 15.94 -0.11
C VAL A 28 -6.15 15.11 -0.36
N ARG A 29 -5.28 15.58 -1.26
CA ARG A 29 -3.97 14.99 -1.47
C ARG A 29 -2.89 15.92 -0.92
N VAL A 30 -2.26 15.50 0.16
CA VAL A 30 -1.14 16.21 0.79
C VAL A 30 0.16 15.59 0.25
N ARG A 31 1.06 16.41 -0.30
CA ARG A 31 2.36 15.97 -0.83
C ARG A 31 3.48 16.17 0.17
N ASP A 32 3.33 17.13 1.04
CA ASP A 32 4.25 17.44 2.12
C ASP A 32 3.72 16.78 3.40
N LEU A 33 4.39 15.71 3.84
CA LEU A 33 3.98 14.93 5.00
C LEU A 33 4.17 15.72 6.31
N ASP A 34 5.13 16.64 6.37
CA ASP A 34 5.35 17.49 7.55
C ASP A 34 4.21 18.50 7.75
N ALA A 35 3.51 18.84 6.65
CA ALA A 35 2.33 19.69 6.69
C ALA A 35 1.04 18.92 7.04
N LEU A 36 1.06 17.57 7.07
CA LEU A 36 -0.15 16.76 7.20
C LEU A 36 -0.95 17.10 8.47
N GLY A 37 -0.27 17.19 9.63
CA GLY A 37 -0.93 17.54 10.89
C GLY A 37 -1.67 18.88 10.81
N ARG A 38 -1.00 19.92 10.29
CA ARG A 38 -1.63 21.25 10.13
C ARG A 38 -2.81 21.24 9.16
N VAL A 39 -2.75 20.43 8.11
CA VAL A 39 -3.86 20.28 7.15
C VAL A 39 -5.05 19.60 7.83
N LEU A 40 -4.82 18.58 8.64
CA LEU A 40 -5.87 17.88 9.38
C LEU A 40 -6.53 18.82 10.41
N ASP A 41 -5.74 19.58 11.16
CA ASP A 41 -6.25 20.55 12.14
C ASP A 41 -7.09 21.64 11.45
N ALA A 42 -6.66 22.16 10.32
CA ALA A 42 -7.40 23.15 9.56
C ALA A 42 -8.74 22.59 9.06
N VAL A 43 -8.76 21.38 8.51
CA VAL A 43 -9.97 20.72 8.00
C VAL A 43 -10.98 20.47 9.11
N LEU A 44 -10.53 20.08 10.32
CA LEU A 44 -11.39 19.91 11.49
C LEU A 44 -11.95 21.25 11.98
N THR A 45 -11.12 22.31 11.98
CA THR A 45 -11.55 23.66 12.37
C THR A 45 -12.60 24.22 11.40
N ASP A 46 -12.48 23.92 10.11
CA ASP A 46 -13.41 24.35 9.06
C ASP A 46 -14.74 23.55 9.05
N GLY A 47 -14.94 22.63 10.00
CA GLY A 47 -16.21 21.97 10.25
C GLY A 47 -16.32 20.54 9.71
N ALA A 48 -15.23 19.89 9.34
CA ALA A 48 -15.26 18.46 9.08
C ALA A 48 -15.56 17.71 10.38
N ASN A 49 -16.57 16.86 10.36
CA ASN A 49 -17.02 16.08 11.52
C ASN A 49 -16.67 14.59 11.42
N GLU A 50 -16.12 14.16 10.29
CA GLU A 50 -15.71 12.78 10.05
C GLU A 50 -14.45 12.76 9.21
N LEU A 51 -13.39 12.13 9.71
CA LEU A 51 -12.15 11.90 8.99
C LEU A 51 -12.13 10.44 8.53
N GLY A 52 -12.29 10.24 7.23
CA GLY A 52 -12.27 8.91 6.60
C GLY A 52 -10.93 8.61 5.96
N GLY A 53 -10.30 7.51 6.36
CA GLY A 53 -9.23 6.85 5.62
C GLY A 53 -8.02 7.67 5.20
N LEU A 54 -6.96 7.71 6.01
CA LEU A 54 -5.65 8.19 5.59
C LEU A 54 -4.93 7.10 4.79
N GLN A 55 -4.45 7.44 3.59
CA GLN A 55 -3.72 6.51 2.72
C GLN A 55 -2.42 7.14 2.24
N PHE A 56 -1.29 6.51 2.56
CA PHE A 56 0.01 6.88 2.03
C PHE A 56 0.27 6.20 0.68
N LYS A 57 0.85 6.95 -0.25
CA LYS A 57 1.21 6.43 -1.58
C LYS A 57 2.55 7.01 -2.01
N VAL A 58 3.37 6.19 -2.64
CA VAL A 58 4.59 6.66 -3.29
C VAL A 58 4.21 7.46 -4.54
N SER A 59 4.68 8.70 -4.64
CA SER A 59 4.31 9.60 -5.74
C SER A 59 4.82 9.12 -7.10
N ASN A 60 6.02 8.53 -7.13
CA ASN A 60 6.61 7.97 -8.35
C ASN A 60 7.27 6.62 -8.03
N PRO A 61 6.53 5.49 -8.10
CA PRO A 61 7.08 4.18 -7.77
C PRO A 61 8.00 3.60 -8.85
N ALA A 62 7.95 4.09 -10.09
CA ALA A 62 8.63 3.48 -11.22
C ALA A 62 10.17 3.41 -11.07
N PRO A 63 10.90 4.46 -10.69
CA PRO A 63 12.34 4.38 -10.48
C PRO A 63 12.72 3.38 -9.38
N LEU A 64 11.99 3.39 -8.27
CA LEU A 64 12.24 2.48 -7.15
C LEU A 64 11.96 1.01 -7.54
N MET A 65 10.91 0.79 -8.34
CA MET A 65 10.61 -0.54 -8.87
C MET A 65 11.70 -1.04 -9.82
N ASN A 66 12.24 -0.16 -10.67
CA ASN A 66 13.34 -0.52 -11.55
C ASN A 66 14.61 -0.88 -10.75
N GLU A 67 14.89 -0.16 -9.68
CA GLU A 67 15.98 -0.49 -8.77
C GLU A 67 15.76 -1.87 -8.10
N ALA A 68 14.54 -2.15 -7.63
CA ALA A 68 14.19 -3.45 -7.08
C ALA A 68 14.37 -4.58 -8.10
N ARG A 69 14.02 -4.37 -9.37
CA ARG A 69 14.25 -5.32 -10.47
C ARG A 69 15.73 -5.61 -10.69
N VAL A 70 16.55 -4.55 -10.73
CA VAL A 70 18.01 -4.71 -10.89
C VAL A 70 18.60 -5.51 -9.75
N ARG A 71 18.20 -5.22 -8.52
CA ARG A 71 18.64 -5.98 -7.33
C ARG A 71 18.17 -7.42 -7.38
N ALA A 72 16.94 -7.69 -7.80
CA ALA A 72 16.39 -9.05 -7.92
C ALA A 72 17.16 -9.88 -8.94
N VAL A 73 17.52 -9.31 -10.09
CA VAL A 73 18.33 -10.00 -11.10
C VAL A 73 19.75 -10.30 -10.59
N ALA A 74 20.37 -9.32 -9.91
CA ALA A 74 21.69 -9.51 -9.33
C ALA A 74 21.70 -10.63 -8.26
N ASP A 75 20.71 -10.65 -7.39
CA ASP A 75 20.54 -11.67 -6.34
C ASP A 75 20.29 -13.06 -6.94
N ALA A 76 19.41 -13.15 -7.94
CA ALA A 76 19.12 -14.41 -8.63
C ALA A 76 20.37 -14.98 -9.34
N ARG A 77 21.18 -14.11 -9.97
CA ARG A 77 22.43 -14.49 -10.59
C ARG A 77 23.46 -14.99 -9.57
N ALA A 78 23.67 -14.25 -8.50
CA ALA A 78 24.59 -14.66 -7.43
C ALA A 78 24.20 -16.01 -6.83
N LYS A 79 22.90 -16.26 -6.65
CA LYS A 79 22.40 -17.57 -6.20
C LYS A 79 22.67 -18.68 -7.23
N ALA A 80 22.50 -18.40 -8.52
CA ALA A 80 22.79 -19.39 -9.57
C ALA A 80 24.27 -19.77 -9.60
N GLU A 81 25.18 -18.79 -9.47
CA GLU A 81 26.61 -18.99 -9.39
C GLU A 81 26.98 -19.85 -8.15
N LEU A 82 26.43 -19.49 -6.98
CA LEU A 82 26.63 -20.26 -5.74
C LEU A 82 26.18 -21.71 -5.86
N TYR A 83 25.03 -21.96 -6.48
CA TYR A 83 24.53 -23.34 -6.66
C TYR A 83 25.33 -24.13 -7.67
N ALA A 84 25.79 -23.50 -8.75
CA ALA A 84 26.63 -24.13 -9.73
C ALA A 84 27.98 -24.58 -9.11
N ASP A 85 28.61 -23.70 -8.34
CA ASP A 85 29.85 -23.99 -7.61
C ASP A 85 29.65 -25.12 -6.59
N ALA A 86 28.59 -25.11 -5.84
CA ALA A 86 28.27 -26.13 -4.84
C ALA A 86 27.97 -27.48 -5.49
N ALA A 87 27.37 -27.50 -6.69
CA ALA A 87 27.05 -28.68 -7.45
C ALA A 87 28.25 -29.17 -8.31
N LYS A 88 29.35 -28.41 -8.36
CA LYS A 88 30.52 -28.65 -9.20
C LYS A 88 30.17 -28.78 -10.71
N VAL A 89 29.36 -27.85 -11.17
CA VAL A 89 28.97 -27.68 -12.56
C VAL A 89 29.28 -26.27 -13.03
N THR A 90 29.51 -26.08 -14.32
CA THR A 90 29.76 -24.78 -14.88
C THR A 90 28.44 -24.12 -15.28
N LEU A 91 28.22 -22.90 -14.83
CA LEU A 91 27.06 -22.11 -15.21
C LEU A 91 27.21 -21.64 -16.66
N GLY A 92 26.29 -22.05 -17.52
CA GLY A 92 26.26 -21.68 -18.93
C GLY A 92 25.45 -20.40 -19.19
N PRO A 93 25.05 -20.19 -20.45
CA PRO A 93 24.29 -18.99 -20.83
C PRO A 93 22.91 -18.94 -20.19
N LEU A 94 22.40 -17.72 -19.99
CA LEU A 94 21.03 -17.47 -19.57
C LEU A 94 20.06 -17.89 -20.68
N ILE A 95 19.14 -18.80 -20.39
CA ILE A 95 18.15 -19.33 -21.33
C ILE A 95 16.86 -18.48 -21.25
N SER A 96 16.40 -18.17 -20.04
CA SER A 96 15.19 -17.38 -19.85
C SER A 96 15.26 -16.51 -18.61
N LEU A 97 14.57 -15.37 -18.69
CA LEU A 97 14.32 -14.44 -17.59
C LEU A 97 12.83 -14.16 -17.55
N ASN A 98 12.22 -14.41 -16.39
CA ASN A 98 10.80 -14.16 -16.16
C ASN A 98 10.63 -13.30 -14.90
N GLU A 99 9.87 -12.19 -15.01
CA GLU A 99 9.44 -11.42 -13.85
C GLU A 99 8.10 -11.99 -13.35
N THR A 100 8.08 -12.50 -12.11
CA THR A 100 6.87 -12.99 -11.48
C THR A 100 6.41 -12.00 -10.41
N GLY A 101 5.23 -11.41 -10.61
CA GLY A 101 4.53 -10.72 -9.53
C GLY A 101 5.11 -9.38 -9.12
N ALA A 102 5.31 -8.45 -10.05
CA ALA A 102 5.42 -7.05 -9.69
C ALA A 102 4.11 -6.61 -9.01
N ARG A 103 4.09 -6.58 -7.68
CA ARG A 103 2.95 -6.05 -6.92
C ARG A 103 3.14 -4.56 -6.70
N ALA A 104 2.06 -3.83 -6.93
CA ALA A 104 1.97 -2.43 -6.52
C ALA A 104 2.28 -2.29 -5.02
N PRO A 105 2.90 -1.18 -4.60
CA PRO A 105 3.22 -0.93 -3.19
C PRO A 105 1.98 -1.12 -2.32
N GLN A 106 2.04 -2.00 -1.35
CA GLN A 106 1.00 -2.11 -0.32
C GLN A 106 1.56 -1.50 0.97
N PRO A 107 0.87 -0.53 1.58
CA PRO A 107 1.25 -0.02 2.88
C PRO A 107 1.16 -1.15 3.91
N GLN A 108 2.25 -1.45 4.58
CA GLN A 108 2.20 -2.30 5.76
C GLN A 108 1.82 -1.42 6.96
N LEU A 109 0.66 -1.65 7.51
CA LEU A 109 0.26 -1.07 8.79
C LEU A 109 1.01 -1.85 9.87
N THR A 110 2.08 -1.30 10.37
CA THR A 110 2.69 -1.77 11.64
C THR A 110 1.71 -1.47 12.75
N ASN A 111 1.23 -2.49 13.45
CA ASN A 111 0.39 -2.36 14.63
C ASN A 111 1.16 -1.56 15.70
N MET A 112 0.86 -0.28 15.83
CA MET A 112 1.32 0.50 16.97
C MET A 112 0.36 0.28 18.15
N ALA A 113 0.94 -0.22 19.24
CA ALA A 113 0.30 -0.33 20.53
C ALA A 113 -0.23 1.06 20.99
N ARG A 114 -1.42 1.04 21.59
CA ARG A 114 -2.06 2.19 22.20
C ARG A 114 -1.13 2.86 23.21
N MET A 115 -0.75 4.09 22.94
CA MET A 115 -0.32 5.01 23.97
C MET A 115 -1.19 6.26 23.91
N SER A 116 -1.88 6.53 25.01
CA SER A 116 -2.62 7.74 25.30
C SER A 116 -1.65 8.92 25.40
N ASP A 117 -1.85 9.98 24.66
CA ASP A 117 -1.93 11.38 25.01
C ASP A 117 -1.69 12.30 23.79
N GLU A 118 -2.64 13.17 23.60
CA GLU A 118 -2.58 14.59 23.19
C GLU A 118 -1.74 15.02 21.97
N SER A 119 -1.76 14.28 20.90
CA SER A 119 -1.60 14.68 19.49
C SER A 119 -1.80 13.43 18.65
N VAL A 120 -2.46 13.52 17.49
CA VAL A 120 -2.61 12.37 16.59
C VAL A 120 -1.22 12.07 16.01
N PRO A 121 -0.46 11.09 16.54
CA PRO A 121 0.82 10.75 15.97
C PRO A 121 0.55 10.06 14.64
N VAL A 122 0.81 10.76 13.54
CA VAL A 122 0.80 10.17 12.22
C VAL A 122 2.07 9.35 12.07
N ALA A 123 2.00 8.06 12.41
CA ALA A 123 3.08 7.14 12.12
C ALA A 123 3.22 7.00 10.60
N GLN A 124 4.31 7.51 10.07
CA GLN A 124 4.72 7.28 8.69
C GLN A 124 5.05 5.78 8.56
N GLY A 125 4.17 5.02 7.89
CA GLY A 125 4.45 3.62 7.59
C GLY A 125 5.49 3.50 6.47
N GLU A 126 6.27 2.42 6.49
CA GLU A 126 7.16 2.06 5.38
C GLU A 126 6.36 1.38 4.27
N THR A 127 6.68 1.73 3.02
CA THR A 127 6.10 1.09 1.84
C THR A 127 7.15 0.19 1.21
N GLU A 128 6.92 -1.11 1.24
CA GLU A 128 7.81 -2.08 0.64
C GLU A 128 7.47 -2.31 -0.85
N LEU A 129 8.48 -2.19 -1.71
CA LEU A 129 8.40 -2.56 -3.11
C LEU A 129 9.17 -3.87 -3.33
N ARG A 130 8.51 -4.86 -3.92
CA ARG A 130 9.11 -6.15 -4.21
C ARG A 130 9.10 -6.43 -5.71
N ALA A 131 10.25 -6.89 -6.21
CA ALA A 131 10.37 -7.50 -7.51
C ALA A 131 10.86 -8.94 -7.33
N SER A 132 10.27 -9.87 -8.08
CA SER A 132 10.67 -11.27 -8.07
C SER A 132 10.97 -11.71 -9.49
N VAL A 133 12.13 -12.32 -9.69
CA VAL A 133 12.56 -12.81 -11.00
C VAL A 133 12.95 -14.27 -10.91
N THR A 134 12.69 -15.00 -11.98
CA THR A 134 13.19 -16.36 -12.19
C THR A 134 14.15 -16.35 -13.36
N LEU A 135 15.38 -16.79 -13.12
CA LEU A 135 16.41 -16.95 -14.14
C LEU A 135 16.64 -18.45 -14.39
N VAL A 136 16.69 -18.85 -15.64
CA VAL A 136 17.02 -20.22 -16.05
C VAL A 136 18.31 -20.18 -16.83
N TYR A 137 19.29 -20.92 -16.36
CA TYR A 137 20.60 -21.07 -17.01
C TYR A 137 20.80 -22.48 -17.54
N GLN A 138 21.57 -22.60 -18.59
CA GLN A 138 22.14 -23.87 -18.97
C GLN A 138 23.24 -24.26 -17.98
N ILE A 139 23.38 -25.55 -17.68
CA ILE A 139 24.49 -26.05 -16.90
C ILE A 139 25.32 -26.99 -17.80
N GLN A 140 26.65 -26.97 -17.61
CA GLN A 140 27.60 -27.86 -18.30
C GLN A 140 28.27 -28.69 -17.22
N SER A 141 28.23 -30.02 -17.37
CA SER A 141 29.05 -30.94 -16.59
C SER A 141 30.43 -31.00 -17.23
N GLU A 142 31.49 -30.95 -16.41
CA GLU A 142 32.85 -31.24 -16.87
C GLU A 142 32.97 -32.67 -17.40
#